data_4c8b5572f48fde47c2b5b40947dea45f
#
_entry.id   4c8b5572f48fde47c2b5b40947dea45f
#
_cell.length_a   1.000
_cell.length_b   1.000
_cell.length_c   1.000
_cell.angle_alpha   90.00
_cell.angle_beta   90.00
_cell.angle_gamma   90.00
#
_symmetry.space_group_name_H-M   'P 1'
#
loop_
_entity.id
_entity.type
_entity.pdbx_description
1 polymer ?
#
loop_
_entity_poly.entity_id
_entity_poly.type
_entity_poly.pdbx_seq_one_letter_code
_entity_poly.pdbx_strand_id
1 'polypeptide(L)' 'MNKASNFIFTSSEETKNNLLKLGFSEIPSGSSFFIFINDSTLKFDDTIQVDKIGFTNKLIF' A
#
# COMPACT_ATOMS: atom_id res chain seq x y z
N MET A 1 12.75 -11.78 -14.89
CA MET A 1 11.78 -11.97 -13.89
C MET A 1 11.38 -10.70 -13.20
N ASN A 2 10.12 -10.54 -13.03
CA ASN A 2 9.62 -9.34 -12.39
C ASN A 2 9.69 -9.43 -10.90
N LYS A 3 10.06 -8.33 -10.31
CA LYS A 3 9.98 -8.19 -8.89
C LYS A 3 8.76 -7.42 -8.52
N ALA A 4 8.12 -7.82 -7.46
CA ALA A 4 7.06 -7.02 -6.90
C ALA A 4 7.62 -5.68 -6.46
N SER A 5 6.83 -4.64 -6.55
CA SER A 5 7.22 -3.36 -6.03
C SER A 5 7.34 -3.44 -4.52
N ASN A 6 8.24 -2.66 -3.96
CA ASN A 6 8.52 -2.72 -2.53
C ASN A 6 7.47 -2.01 -1.70
N PHE A 7 6.76 -1.07 -2.28
CA PHE A 7 5.84 -0.21 -1.53
C PHE A 7 4.52 -0.08 -2.25
N ILE A 8 3.46 0.08 -1.45
CA ILE A 8 2.12 0.36 -1.93
C ILE A 8 1.77 1.76 -1.46
N PHE A 9 1.11 2.55 -2.29
CA PHE A 9 0.66 3.85 -1.86
C PHE A 9 -0.78 4.09 -2.31
N THR A 10 -1.50 4.89 -1.54
CA THR A 10 -2.88 5.24 -1.84
C THR A 10 -3.17 6.62 -1.26
N SER A 11 -4.08 7.34 -1.89
CA SER A 11 -4.59 8.59 -1.34
C SER A 11 -5.95 8.41 -0.68
N SER A 12 -6.48 7.20 -0.68
CA SER A 12 -7.79 6.92 -0.13
C SER A 12 -7.67 6.47 1.31
N GLU A 13 -8.32 7.20 2.23
CA GLU A 13 -8.29 6.84 3.64
C GLU A 13 -8.99 5.51 3.89
N GLU A 14 -10.06 5.25 3.17
CA GLU A 14 -10.75 3.97 3.30
C GLU A 14 -9.84 2.82 2.92
N THR A 15 -9.11 2.96 1.81
CA THR A 15 -8.17 1.94 1.38
C THR A 15 -7.05 1.77 2.40
N LYS A 16 -6.58 2.89 2.95
CA LYS A 16 -5.57 2.83 4.01
C LYS A 16 -6.06 1.98 5.18
N ASN A 17 -7.27 2.23 5.63
CA ASN A 17 -7.81 1.49 6.78
C ASN A 17 -7.96 0.01 6.46
N ASN A 18 -8.37 -0.31 5.23
CA ASN A 18 -8.51 -1.70 4.84
C ASN A 18 -7.17 -2.40 4.76
N LEU A 19 -6.12 -1.70 4.28
CA LEU A 19 -4.78 -2.28 4.27
C LEU A 19 -4.28 -2.56 5.68
N LEU A 20 -4.56 -1.65 6.61
CA LEU A 20 -4.17 -1.88 8.00
C LEU A 20 -4.88 -3.11 8.58
N LYS A 21 -6.14 -3.30 8.24
CA LYS A 21 -6.89 -4.45 8.73
C LYS A 21 -6.32 -5.75 8.20
N LEU A 22 -5.75 -5.74 7.02
CA LEU A 22 -5.14 -6.93 6.43
C LEU A 22 -3.75 -7.23 7.00
N GLY A 23 -3.20 -6.32 7.78
CA GLY A 23 -1.91 -6.54 8.41
C GLY A 23 -0.75 -5.83 7.74
N PHE A 24 -1.01 -5.02 6.72
CA PHE A 24 0.06 -4.25 6.08
C PHE A 24 0.57 -3.18 7.03
N SER A 25 1.87 -2.91 6.96
CA SER A 25 2.51 -1.92 7.82
C SER A 25 2.62 -0.60 7.09
N GLU A 26 2.15 0.45 7.73
CA GLU A 26 2.21 1.79 7.16
C GLU A 26 3.56 2.42 7.49
N ILE A 27 4.11 3.13 6.52
CA ILE A 27 5.35 3.87 6.67
C ILE A 27 4.97 5.34 6.81
N PRO A 28 5.39 6.01 7.90
CA PRO A 28 5.11 7.43 8.02
C PRO A 28 5.71 8.21 6.85
N SER A 29 4.95 9.14 6.33
CA SER A 29 5.41 9.92 5.19
C SER A 29 4.89 11.34 5.36
N GLY A 30 5.60 12.29 4.81
CA GLY A 30 5.18 13.68 4.85
C GLY A 30 4.32 14.09 3.67
N SER A 31 3.96 13.14 2.82
CA SER A 31 3.18 13.43 1.63
C SER A 31 1.69 13.24 1.90
N SER A 32 0.88 13.54 0.91
CA SER A 32 -0.56 13.31 1.02
C SER A 32 -0.95 11.87 0.74
N PHE A 33 0.01 11.00 0.47
CA PHE A 33 -0.24 9.59 0.24
C PHE A 33 0.03 8.79 1.50
N PHE A 34 -0.71 7.70 1.65
CA PHE A 34 -0.42 6.69 2.67
C PHE A 34 0.44 5.61 2.02
N ILE A 35 1.56 5.29 2.64
CA ILE A 35 2.55 4.38 2.06
C ILE A 35 2.67 3.16 2.96
N PHE A 36 2.67 1.98 2.35
CA PHE A 36 2.74 0.71 3.07
C PHE A 36 3.86 -0.14 2.49
N ILE A 37 4.38 -1.04 3.31
CA ILE A 37 5.29 -2.06 2.83
C ILE A 37 4.48 -3.10 2.07
N ASN A 38 4.92 -3.40 0.85
CA ASN A 38 4.27 -4.44 0.04
C ASN A 38 4.77 -5.80 0.50
N ASP A 39 4.08 -6.36 1.49
CA ASP A 39 4.47 -7.60 2.12
C ASP A 39 3.94 -8.76 1.29
N SER A 40 4.84 -9.54 0.69
CA SER A 40 4.44 -10.61 -0.20
C SER A 40 3.77 -11.77 0.53
N THR A 41 3.84 -11.81 1.86
CA THR A 41 3.13 -12.83 2.63
C THR A 41 1.68 -12.48 2.87
N LEU A 42 1.28 -11.25 2.55
CA LEU A 42 -0.09 -10.78 2.71
C LEU A 42 -0.74 -10.67 1.35
N LYS A 43 -2.05 -10.84 1.32
CA LYS A 43 -2.81 -10.77 0.08
C LYS A 43 -3.95 -9.79 0.24
N PHE A 44 -4.31 -9.16 -0.86
CA PHE A 44 -5.49 -8.30 -0.90
C PHE A 44 -6.73 -9.15 -0.88
N ASP A 45 -7.76 -8.63 -0.26
CA ASP A 45 -9.09 -9.25 -0.34
C ASP A 45 -10.03 -8.31 -1.11
N ASP A 46 -11.32 -8.61 -1.06
CA ASP A 46 -12.30 -7.87 -1.84
C ASP A 46 -12.47 -6.44 -1.36
N THR A 47 -11.98 -6.11 -0.17
CA THR A 47 -12.11 -4.75 0.34
C THR A 47 -11.10 -3.79 -0.29
N ILE A 48 -10.07 -4.32 -0.95
CA ILE A 48 -9.04 -3.48 -1.55
C ILE A 48 -9.39 -3.24 -3.02
N GLN A 49 -9.60 -1.98 -3.34
CA GLN A 49 -9.86 -1.57 -4.71
C GLN A 49 -8.52 -1.29 -5.37
N VAL A 50 -8.08 -2.21 -6.22
CA VAL A 50 -6.73 -2.13 -6.80
C VAL A 50 -6.54 -0.90 -7.66
N ASP A 51 -7.62 -0.32 -8.19
CA ASP A 51 -7.51 0.91 -8.96
C ASP A 51 -7.33 2.14 -8.07
N LYS A 52 -7.40 1.97 -6.75
CA LYS A 52 -7.17 3.05 -5.80
C LYS A 52 -5.78 3.00 -5.19
N ILE A 53 -4.96 2.04 -5.57
CA ILE A 53 -3.61 1.92 -5.03
C ILE A 53 -2.60 1.97 -6.17
N GLY A 54 -1.37 2.31 -5.81
CA GLY A 54 -0.26 2.25 -6.74
C GLY A 54 0.88 1.48 -6.11
N PHE A 55 1.81 1.06 -6.95
CA PHE A 55 2.98 0.33 -6.51
C PHE A 55 4.23 1.09 -6.90
N THR A 56 5.22 1.09 -6.04
CA THR A 56 6.46 1.79 -6.31
C THR A 56 7.61 1.10 -5.61
N ASN A 57 8.80 1.23 -6.18
CA ASN A 57 10.03 0.76 -5.54
C ASN A 57 10.75 1.87 -4.80
N LYS A 58 10.22 3.07 -4.84
CA LYS A 58 10.84 4.22 -4.18
C LYS A 58 9.87 4.81 -3.19
N LEU A 59 10.42 5.27 -2.06
CA LEU A 59 9.62 6.03 -1.12
C LEU A 59 9.43 7.44 -1.66
N ILE A 60 8.20 7.92 -1.53
CA ILE A 60 7.83 9.26 -1.96
C ILE A 60 7.50 10.06 -0.72
N PHE A 61 8.32 11.01 -0.42
CA PHE A 61 8.11 11.86 0.75
C PHE A 61 8.00 13.31 0.30
#